data_12d134246f51996a8c609dcd57fb9c68
#
_entry.id   12d134246f51996a8c609dcd57fb9c68
#
_cell.length_a   1.000
_cell.length_b   1.000
_cell.length_c   1.000
_cell.angle_alpha   90.00
_cell.angle_beta   90.00
_cell.angle_gamma   90.00
#
_symmetry.space_group_name_H-M   'P 1'
#
loop_
_entity.id
_entity.type
_entity.pdbx_description
1 polymer ?
#
loop_
_entity_poly.entity_id
_entity_poly.type
_entity_poly.pdbx_seq_one_letter_code
_entity_poly.pdbx_strand_id
1 'polypeptide(L)'
;MSHDVKQVAVPVIESFDFTPENLAKVRAVIAKYPAGRQASAVMPLLDLAQRQCGGWLPRVAMERVGDLLGMSYMRVFEVVTFYTMYKRAPVGKNLLQICTTTPCWLRGSDAVVAACRQKLGIDFGQTTADGLFTMEEVECLGACVNAPVVQINDDYIEDLDGERMLAVLEALERGDAVAAGSQIGRQGSMAAGDLPVVVAPTKPPAKIPAKTAATKTPTTKTPAAKKPVAASAKKPKDS
;
A
#
# COMPACT_ATOMS: atom_id res chain seq x y z
N MET A 1 14.53 -22.10 3.96
CA MET A 1 13.75 -22.34 5.20
C MET A 1 12.31 -21.98 4.88
N SER A 2 11.43 -22.99 4.86
CA SER A 2 10.00 -22.78 4.57
C SER A 2 9.39 -22.09 5.78
N HIS A 3 9.07 -20.81 5.64
CA HIS A 3 8.27 -20.10 6.64
C HIS A 3 6.83 -20.58 6.46
N ASP A 4 6.34 -21.38 7.42
CA ASP A 4 4.93 -21.69 7.55
C ASP A 4 4.16 -20.37 7.72
N VAL A 5 3.67 -19.83 6.60
CA VAL A 5 2.75 -18.71 6.61
C VAL A 5 1.45 -19.24 7.22
N LYS A 6 1.19 -18.93 8.48
CA LYS A 6 -0.13 -19.14 9.09
C LYS A 6 -1.11 -18.30 8.28
N GLN A 7 -1.75 -18.92 7.30
CA GLN A 7 -2.90 -18.31 6.64
C GLN A 7 -3.96 -18.08 7.71
N VAL A 8 -4.31 -16.83 7.93
CA VAL A 8 -5.45 -16.48 8.77
C VAL A 8 -6.67 -17.19 8.17
N ALA A 9 -7.31 -18.04 8.95
CA ALA A 9 -8.50 -18.76 8.48
C ALA A 9 -9.54 -17.71 8.07
N VAL A 10 -9.94 -17.73 6.78
CA VAL A 10 -10.94 -16.80 6.27
C VAL A 10 -12.28 -17.12 6.94
N PRO A 11 -12.87 -16.21 7.72
CA PRO A 11 -14.13 -16.48 8.39
C PRO A 11 -15.25 -16.69 7.36
N VAL A 12 -16.09 -17.69 7.59
CA VAL A 12 -17.27 -17.91 6.77
C VAL A 12 -18.38 -16.95 7.23
N ILE A 13 -18.71 -15.99 6.38
CA ILE A 13 -19.86 -15.10 6.60
C ILE A 13 -21.04 -15.70 5.83
N GLU A 14 -22.13 -16.02 6.55
CA GLU A 14 -23.29 -16.72 5.98
C GLU A 14 -24.24 -15.80 5.21
N SER A 15 -24.29 -14.51 5.56
CA SER A 15 -25.18 -13.54 4.91
C SER A 15 -24.58 -12.15 4.92
N PHE A 16 -24.93 -11.36 3.91
CA PHE A 16 -24.58 -9.95 3.81
C PHE A 16 -25.72 -9.17 3.18
N ASP A 17 -26.04 -8.01 3.73
CA ASP A 17 -26.78 -6.96 3.06
C ASP A 17 -26.23 -5.60 3.43
N PHE A 18 -26.46 -4.62 2.57
CA PHE A 18 -26.07 -3.25 2.85
C PHE A 18 -26.90 -2.67 3.98
N THR A 19 -26.26 -1.93 4.90
CA THR A 19 -26.99 -1.13 5.88
C THR A 19 -27.94 -0.14 5.19
N PRO A 20 -29.01 0.31 5.83
CA PRO A 20 -29.94 1.28 5.22
C PRO A 20 -29.24 2.54 4.70
N GLU A 21 -28.21 3.03 5.42
CA GLU A 21 -27.38 4.16 5.01
C GLU A 21 -26.59 3.84 3.72
N ASN A 22 -25.90 2.70 3.69
CA ASN A 22 -25.13 2.28 2.53
C ASN A 22 -26.03 1.93 1.35
N LEU A 23 -27.23 1.38 1.57
CA LEU A 23 -28.19 1.12 0.51
C LEU A 23 -28.66 2.41 -0.17
N ALA A 24 -28.79 3.52 0.58
CA ALA A 24 -29.04 4.84 -0.01
C ALA A 24 -27.88 5.29 -0.93
N LYS A 25 -26.63 5.10 -0.49
CA LYS A 25 -25.42 5.37 -1.30
C LYS A 25 -25.38 4.48 -2.55
N VAL A 26 -25.68 3.19 -2.42
CA VAL A 26 -25.78 2.22 -3.54
C VAL A 26 -26.75 2.73 -4.60
N ARG A 27 -27.96 3.12 -4.21
CA ARG A 27 -28.97 3.66 -5.13
C ARG A 27 -28.49 4.93 -5.84
N ALA A 28 -27.86 5.84 -5.10
CA ALA A 28 -27.29 7.08 -5.65
C ALA A 28 -26.15 6.81 -6.64
N VAL A 29 -25.33 5.80 -6.40
CA VAL A 29 -24.26 5.38 -7.31
C VAL A 29 -24.82 4.77 -8.58
N ILE A 30 -25.77 3.83 -8.47
CA ILE A 30 -26.41 3.18 -9.62
C ILE A 30 -27.11 4.22 -10.51
N ALA A 31 -27.76 5.22 -9.91
CA ALA A 31 -28.47 6.28 -10.65
C ALA A 31 -27.53 7.19 -11.50
N LYS A 32 -26.22 7.16 -11.29
CA LYS A 32 -25.26 7.89 -12.12
C LYS A 32 -25.08 7.30 -13.53
N TYR A 33 -25.47 6.03 -13.70
CA TYR A 33 -25.29 5.30 -14.96
C TYR A 33 -26.59 5.26 -15.79
N PRO A 34 -26.50 5.38 -17.12
CA PRO A 34 -27.66 5.31 -17.99
C PRO A 34 -28.43 3.97 -17.88
N ALA A 35 -29.70 3.97 -18.27
CA ALA A 35 -30.49 2.77 -18.30
C ALA A 35 -29.83 1.65 -19.14
N GLY A 36 -29.78 0.45 -18.60
CA GLY A 36 -29.08 -0.71 -19.18
C GLY A 36 -27.57 -0.72 -19.02
N ARG A 37 -26.98 0.26 -18.29
CA ARG A 37 -25.53 0.33 -18.00
C ARG A 37 -25.21 0.27 -16.51
N GLN A 38 -26.14 -0.15 -15.67
CA GLN A 38 -25.99 -0.20 -14.20
C GLN A 38 -24.86 -1.14 -13.75
N ALA A 39 -24.51 -2.16 -14.55
CA ALA A 39 -23.35 -3.03 -14.28
C ALA A 39 -22.03 -2.25 -14.09
N SER A 40 -21.90 -1.04 -14.67
CA SER A 40 -20.74 -0.17 -14.49
C SER A 40 -20.58 0.34 -13.05
N ALA A 41 -21.59 0.22 -12.20
CA ALA A 41 -21.52 0.55 -10.77
C ALA A 41 -20.83 -0.53 -9.93
N VAL A 42 -20.36 -1.65 -10.52
CA VAL A 42 -19.80 -2.78 -9.78
C VAL A 42 -18.65 -2.38 -8.87
N MET A 43 -17.70 -1.59 -9.36
CA MET A 43 -16.52 -1.19 -8.57
C MET A 43 -16.88 -0.33 -7.34
N PRO A 44 -17.61 0.78 -7.47
CA PRO A 44 -17.98 1.56 -6.29
C PRO A 44 -18.90 0.82 -5.32
N LEU A 45 -19.71 -0.15 -5.78
CA LEU A 45 -20.51 -0.98 -4.88
C LEU A 45 -19.62 -1.98 -4.11
N LEU A 46 -18.63 -2.56 -4.77
CA LEU A 46 -17.64 -3.44 -4.12
C LEU A 46 -16.81 -2.68 -3.07
N ASP A 47 -16.36 -1.45 -3.37
CA ASP A 47 -15.67 -0.62 -2.40
C ASP A 47 -16.54 -0.36 -1.15
N LEU A 48 -17.79 0.01 -1.37
CA LEU A 48 -18.74 0.24 -0.27
C LEU A 48 -18.99 -1.02 0.56
N ALA A 49 -19.11 -2.20 -0.11
CA ALA A 49 -19.26 -3.48 0.56
C ALA A 49 -18.00 -3.85 1.37
N GLN A 50 -16.80 -3.66 0.78
CA GLN A 50 -15.52 -3.91 1.44
C GLN A 50 -15.36 -3.08 2.72
N ARG A 51 -15.67 -1.79 2.65
CA ARG A 51 -15.65 -0.89 3.81
C ARG A 51 -16.64 -1.33 4.89
N GLN A 52 -17.83 -1.77 4.52
CA GLN A 52 -18.83 -2.29 5.47
C GLN A 52 -18.40 -3.61 6.12
N CYS A 53 -17.63 -4.44 5.42
CA CYS A 53 -17.12 -5.72 5.92
C CYS A 53 -15.78 -5.60 6.67
N GLY A 54 -15.32 -4.40 7.02
CA GLY A 54 -14.06 -4.23 7.75
C GLY A 54 -12.82 -4.43 6.89
N GLY A 55 -12.86 -3.99 5.63
CA GLY A 55 -11.70 -3.93 4.74
C GLY A 55 -11.52 -5.14 3.81
N TRP A 56 -12.43 -6.11 3.79
CA TRP A 56 -12.36 -7.26 2.90
C TRP A 56 -13.74 -7.63 2.32
N LEU A 57 -13.75 -8.46 1.28
CA LEU A 57 -14.97 -8.85 0.55
C LEU A 57 -15.26 -10.36 0.75
N PRO A 58 -16.20 -10.72 1.64
CA PRO A 58 -16.71 -12.08 1.70
C PRO A 58 -17.52 -12.42 0.43
N ARG A 59 -17.58 -13.71 0.10
CA ARG A 59 -18.30 -14.20 -1.08
C ARG A 59 -19.74 -13.69 -1.14
N VAL A 60 -20.45 -13.75 -0.04
CA VAL A 60 -21.87 -13.31 0.05
C VAL A 60 -22.04 -11.81 -0.26
N ALA A 61 -21.04 -10.98 0.03
CA ALA A 61 -21.08 -9.57 -0.35
C ALA A 61 -20.91 -9.37 -1.86
N MET A 62 -20.04 -10.15 -2.50
CA MET A 62 -19.87 -10.15 -3.96
C MET A 62 -21.15 -10.63 -4.67
N GLU A 63 -21.78 -11.71 -4.15
CA GLU A 63 -23.06 -12.22 -4.64
C GLU A 63 -24.15 -11.15 -4.53
N ARG A 64 -24.24 -10.47 -3.38
CA ARG A 64 -25.21 -9.39 -3.17
C ARG A 64 -25.04 -8.21 -4.13
N VAL A 65 -23.79 -7.83 -4.42
CA VAL A 65 -23.50 -6.80 -5.44
C VAL A 65 -23.95 -7.27 -6.83
N GLY A 66 -23.70 -8.54 -7.16
CA GLY A 66 -24.18 -9.14 -8.40
C GLY A 66 -25.70 -9.07 -8.55
N ASP A 67 -26.44 -9.48 -7.51
CA ASP A 67 -27.90 -9.44 -7.49
C ASP A 67 -28.45 -8.03 -7.74
N LEU A 68 -27.87 -7.03 -7.07
CA LEU A 68 -28.30 -5.63 -7.23
C LEU A 68 -28.06 -5.07 -8.64
N LEU A 69 -27.07 -5.59 -9.35
CA LEU A 69 -26.67 -5.11 -10.67
C LEU A 69 -27.15 -6.03 -11.82
N GLY A 70 -27.80 -7.15 -11.49
CA GLY A 70 -28.17 -8.17 -12.47
C GLY A 70 -26.95 -8.83 -13.12
N MET A 71 -25.85 -8.96 -12.39
CA MET A 71 -24.59 -9.59 -12.85
C MET A 71 -24.43 -10.98 -12.25
N SER A 72 -23.87 -11.92 -13.02
CA SER A 72 -23.49 -13.20 -12.45
C SER A 72 -22.34 -13.05 -11.45
N TYR A 73 -22.31 -13.89 -10.42
CA TYR A 73 -21.23 -13.91 -9.42
C TYR A 73 -19.83 -13.97 -10.07
N MET A 74 -19.67 -14.79 -11.11
CA MET A 74 -18.36 -14.92 -11.78
C MET A 74 -17.86 -13.60 -12.37
N ARG A 75 -18.78 -12.78 -12.93
CA ARG A 75 -18.43 -11.46 -13.45
C ARG A 75 -18.00 -10.48 -12.36
N VAL A 76 -18.68 -10.54 -11.21
CA VAL A 76 -18.27 -9.75 -10.04
C VAL A 76 -16.92 -10.23 -9.51
N PHE A 77 -16.74 -11.56 -9.42
CA PHE A 77 -15.50 -12.17 -8.95
C PHE A 77 -14.30 -11.86 -9.87
N GLU A 78 -14.48 -11.82 -11.18
CA GLU A 78 -13.47 -11.38 -12.14
C GLU A 78 -12.96 -9.97 -11.80
N VAL A 79 -13.86 -9.03 -11.51
CA VAL A 79 -13.48 -7.66 -11.10
C VAL A 79 -12.69 -7.67 -9.80
N VAL A 80 -13.16 -8.42 -8.79
CA VAL A 80 -12.48 -8.50 -7.48
C VAL A 80 -11.09 -9.12 -7.59
N THR A 81 -10.89 -10.09 -8.47
CA THR A 81 -9.59 -10.74 -8.65
C THR A 81 -8.63 -9.94 -9.53
N PHE A 82 -9.16 -9.12 -10.42
CA PHE A 82 -8.35 -8.27 -11.29
C PHE A 82 -7.82 -7.03 -10.57
N TYR A 83 -8.65 -6.37 -9.77
CA TYR A 83 -8.26 -5.14 -9.08
C TYR A 83 -7.71 -5.44 -7.68
N THR A 84 -6.43 -5.22 -7.46
CA THR A 84 -5.69 -5.57 -6.22
C THR A 84 -6.15 -4.80 -4.98
N MET A 85 -6.89 -3.70 -5.15
CA MET A 85 -7.49 -2.95 -4.04
C MET A 85 -8.57 -3.74 -3.30
N TYR A 86 -9.16 -4.76 -3.93
CA TYR A 86 -10.14 -5.64 -3.28
C TYR A 86 -9.44 -6.78 -2.55
N LYS A 87 -9.76 -6.94 -1.26
CA LYS A 87 -9.20 -7.96 -0.40
C LYS A 87 -10.19 -9.11 -0.23
N ARG A 88 -9.74 -10.34 -0.48
CA ARG A 88 -10.58 -11.55 -0.38
C ARG A 88 -10.45 -12.27 0.96
N ALA A 89 -9.58 -11.78 1.82
CA ALA A 89 -9.35 -12.25 3.17
C ALA A 89 -9.32 -11.05 4.13
N PRO A 90 -9.60 -11.27 5.42
CA PRO A 90 -9.49 -10.22 6.42
C PRO A 90 -8.13 -9.56 6.41
N VAL A 91 -8.13 -8.24 6.53
CA VAL A 91 -6.93 -7.42 6.71
C VAL A 91 -6.92 -6.79 8.09
N GLY A 92 -5.76 -6.35 8.55
CA GLY A 92 -5.63 -5.60 9.80
C GLY A 92 -6.32 -4.24 9.75
N LYS A 93 -6.53 -3.66 10.91
CA LYS A 93 -7.11 -2.31 11.04
C LYS A 93 -6.35 -1.26 10.23
N ASN A 94 -5.02 -1.42 10.15
CA ASN A 94 -4.14 -0.58 9.35
C ASN A 94 -3.52 -1.42 8.24
N LEU A 95 -3.95 -1.20 7.01
CA LEU A 95 -3.37 -1.82 5.83
C LEU A 95 -2.21 -0.96 5.32
N LEU A 96 -0.99 -1.47 5.48
CA LEU A 96 0.24 -0.82 5.06
C LEU A 96 0.59 -1.28 3.64
N GLN A 97 0.39 -0.42 2.66
CA GLN A 97 0.72 -0.67 1.26
C GLN A 97 2.02 0.09 0.90
N ILE A 98 3.13 -0.64 0.85
CA ILE A 98 4.47 -0.06 0.70
C ILE A 98 4.87 -0.07 -0.77
N CYS A 99 5.13 1.11 -1.31
CA CYS A 99 5.65 1.25 -2.67
C CYS A 99 7.14 0.91 -2.72
N THR A 100 7.51 -0.10 -3.53
CA THR A 100 8.89 -0.55 -3.72
C THR A 100 9.42 -0.29 -5.14
N THR A 101 8.62 0.38 -6.00
CA THR A 101 9.02 0.68 -7.38
C THR A 101 10.16 1.70 -7.47
N THR A 102 10.77 1.82 -8.64
CA THR A 102 12.06 2.48 -8.85
C THR A 102 12.26 3.81 -8.10
N PRO A 103 11.36 4.81 -8.13
CA PRO A 103 11.60 6.08 -7.42
C PRO A 103 11.65 5.89 -5.90
N CYS A 104 10.75 5.07 -5.33
CA CYS A 104 10.75 4.78 -3.90
C CYS A 104 11.99 3.97 -3.50
N TRP A 105 12.38 2.99 -4.32
CA TRP A 105 13.58 2.19 -4.11
C TRP A 105 14.84 3.05 -4.12
N LEU A 106 15.02 3.92 -5.12
CA LEU A 106 16.16 4.86 -5.20
C LEU A 106 16.21 5.83 -4.02
N ARG A 107 15.06 6.12 -3.42
CA ARG A 107 14.92 6.99 -2.25
C ARG A 107 14.99 6.25 -0.91
N GLY A 108 15.17 4.91 -0.94
CA GLY A 108 15.43 4.10 0.24
C GLY A 108 14.20 3.42 0.83
N SER A 109 13.22 3.00 0.00
CA SER A 109 12.08 2.21 0.49
C SER A 109 12.49 0.90 1.16
N ASP A 110 13.67 0.34 0.83
CA ASP A 110 14.22 -0.83 1.52
C ASP A 110 14.37 -0.61 3.03
N ALA A 111 14.78 0.59 3.44
CA ALA A 111 14.88 0.96 4.86
C ALA A 111 13.50 1.03 5.52
N VAL A 112 12.47 1.50 4.79
CA VAL A 112 11.08 1.51 5.26
C VAL A 112 10.56 0.08 5.44
N VAL A 113 10.77 -0.79 4.46
CA VAL A 113 10.41 -2.22 4.53
C VAL A 113 11.10 -2.91 5.71
N ALA A 114 12.42 -2.68 5.86
CA ALA A 114 13.19 -3.26 6.97
C ALA A 114 12.66 -2.81 8.34
N ALA A 115 12.32 -1.53 8.49
CA ALA A 115 11.72 -0.99 9.72
C ALA A 115 10.37 -1.65 10.03
N CYS A 116 9.50 -1.82 9.03
CA CYS A 116 8.22 -2.50 9.19
C CYS A 116 8.41 -3.97 9.61
N ARG A 117 9.27 -4.72 8.91
CA ARG A 117 9.56 -6.13 9.24
C ARG A 117 10.09 -6.29 10.65
N GLN A 118 11.05 -5.43 11.04
CA GLN A 118 11.67 -5.49 12.36
C GLN A 118 10.67 -5.17 13.47
N LYS A 119 9.84 -4.16 13.28
CA LYS A 119 8.88 -3.69 14.29
C LYS A 119 7.68 -4.62 14.43
N LEU A 120 7.11 -5.06 13.31
CA LEU A 120 5.86 -5.82 13.29
C LEU A 120 6.06 -7.34 13.34
N GLY A 121 7.26 -7.84 13.02
CA GLY A 121 7.55 -9.27 12.98
C GLY A 121 6.82 -10.02 11.88
N ILE A 122 6.35 -9.35 10.84
CA ILE A 122 5.61 -9.91 9.70
C ILE A 122 6.31 -9.56 8.38
N ASP A 123 5.97 -10.31 7.32
CA ASP A 123 6.40 -10.03 5.95
C ASP A 123 5.21 -9.62 5.07
N PHE A 124 5.47 -9.30 3.82
CA PHE A 124 4.44 -8.98 2.84
C PHE A 124 3.37 -10.08 2.75
N GLY A 125 2.11 -9.66 2.63
CA GLY A 125 0.95 -10.54 2.62
C GLY A 125 0.54 -11.09 3.98
N GLN A 126 1.17 -10.66 5.07
CA GLN A 126 0.88 -11.14 6.42
C GLN A 126 0.20 -10.07 7.28
N THR A 127 -0.55 -10.54 8.27
CA THR A 127 -1.23 -9.73 9.28
C THR A 127 -0.67 -10.05 10.66
N THR A 128 -0.49 -9.03 11.50
CA THR A 128 -0.06 -9.20 12.90
C THR A 128 -1.10 -10.02 13.68
N ALA A 129 -0.64 -10.76 14.70
CA ALA A 129 -1.49 -11.66 15.46
C ALA A 129 -2.64 -10.95 16.20
N ASP A 130 -2.47 -9.67 16.51
CA ASP A 130 -3.48 -8.79 17.12
C ASP A 130 -4.48 -8.22 16.09
N GLY A 131 -4.26 -8.45 14.78
CA GLY A 131 -5.09 -7.91 13.72
C GLY A 131 -4.94 -6.41 13.52
N LEU A 132 -3.89 -5.79 14.05
CA LEU A 132 -3.72 -4.33 13.97
C LEU A 132 -3.13 -3.89 12.63
N PHE A 133 -2.15 -4.65 12.10
CA PHE A 133 -1.47 -4.33 10.85
C PHE A 133 -1.51 -5.46 9.85
N THR A 134 -1.69 -5.11 8.59
CA THR A 134 -1.40 -5.96 7.43
C THR A 134 -0.38 -5.25 6.56
N MET A 135 0.65 -5.95 6.11
CA MET A 135 1.71 -5.40 5.28
C MET A 135 1.62 -5.96 3.86
N GLU A 136 1.58 -5.09 2.87
CA GLU A 136 1.54 -5.44 1.45
C GLU A 136 2.58 -4.67 0.66
N GLU A 137 3.17 -5.34 -0.31
CA GLU A 137 3.95 -4.69 -1.36
C GLU A 137 3.00 -4.23 -2.46
N VAL A 138 3.17 -3.01 -2.93
CA VAL A 138 2.37 -2.46 -4.03
C VAL A 138 3.26 -1.81 -5.08
N GLU A 139 2.72 -1.73 -6.30
CA GLU A 139 3.30 -0.97 -7.39
C GLU A 139 3.20 0.54 -7.12
N CYS A 140 3.67 1.34 -8.08
CA CYS A 140 3.75 2.79 -7.94
C CYS A 140 2.42 3.45 -7.53
N LEU A 141 2.42 4.10 -6.37
CA LEU A 141 1.27 4.85 -5.84
C LEU A 141 1.07 6.23 -6.52
N GLY A 142 1.99 6.63 -7.40
CA GLY A 142 1.89 7.89 -8.15
C GLY A 142 2.39 9.13 -7.42
N ALA A 143 2.83 9.02 -6.16
CA ALA A 143 3.35 10.13 -5.35
C ALA A 143 4.90 10.20 -5.35
N CYS A 144 5.53 9.88 -6.48
CA CYS A 144 6.99 9.76 -6.63
C CYS A 144 7.76 11.03 -6.27
N VAL A 145 7.13 12.19 -6.37
CA VAL A 145 7.72 13.50 -6.01
C VAL A 145 8.13 13.55 -4.53
N ASN A 146 7.44 12.82 -3.68
CA ASN A 146 7.69 12.72 -2.24
C ASN A 146 8.02 11.28 -1.80
N ALA A 147 8.72 10.54 -2.65
CA ALA A 147 9.18 9.18 -2.33
C ALA A 147 10.18 9.18 -1.16
N PRO A 148 10.23 8.12 -0.32
CA PRO A 148 9.39 6.92 -0.30
C PRO A 148 7.97 7.17 0.22
N VAL A 149 7.01 6.36 -0.28
CA VAL A 149 5.58 6.50 0.04
C VAL A 149 5.01 5.17 0.52
N VAL A 150 4.20 5.25 1.57
CA VAL A 150 3.36 4.15 2.05
C VAL A 150 1.92 4.65 2.08
N GLN A 151 1.00 3.90 1.49
CA GLN A 151 -0.42 4.14 1.72
C GLN A 151 -0.85 3.38 2.96
N ILE A 152 -1.48 4.07 3.90
CA ILE A 152 -2.08 3.48 5.10
C ILE A 152 -3.59 3.70 5.01
N ASN A 153 -4.32 2.63 4.75
CA ASN A 153 -5.75 2.68 4.44
C ASN A 153 -6.05 3.62 3.26
N ASP A 154 -6.59 4.81 3.50
CA ASP A 154 -6.95 5.79 2.46
C ASP A 154 -5.88 6.91 2.31
N ASP A 155 -4.91 7.01 3.23
CA ASP A 155 -3.99 8.14 3.31
C ASP A 155 -2.58 7.78 2.80
N TYR A 156 -1.96 8.70 2.06
CA TYR A 156 -0.55 8.61 1.69
C TYR A 156 0.32 9.23 2.77
N ILE A 157 1.32 8.48 3.21
CA ILE A 157 2.37 8.93 4.13
C ILE A 157 3.66 9.01 3.32
N GLU A 158 4.18 10.22 3.17
CA GLU A 158 5.19 10.56 2.17
C GLU A 158 6.49 11.01 2.83
N ASP A 159 7.60 11.04 2.04
CA ASP A 159 8.94 11.42 2.51
C ASP A 159 9.42 10.58 3.69
N LEU A 160 9.14 9.29 3.63
CA LEU A 160 9.49 8.35 4.69
C LEU A 160 10.97 7.95 4.64
N ASP A 161 11.47 7.55 5.78
CA ASP A 161 12.66 6.73 5.99
C ASP A 161 12.35 5.71 7.09
N GLY A 162 13.32 4.87 7.45
CA GLY A 162 13.10 3.86 8.48
C GLY A 162 12.73 4.44 9.85
N GLU A 163 13.33 5.57 10.25
CA GLU A 163 13.05 6.21 11.55
C GLU A 163 11.65 6.82 11.60
N ARG A 164 11.26 7.52 10.53
CA ARG A 164 9.90 8.08 10.42
C ARG A 164 8.83 7.01 10.34
N MET A 165 9.12 5.92 9.62
CA MET A 165 8.18 4.80 9.56
C MET A 165 7.97 4.16 10.92
N LEU A 166 9.02 3.97 11.73
CA LEU A 166 8.88 3.48 13.11
C LEU A 166 8.00 4.42 13.95
N ALA A 167 8.20 5.73 13.85
CA ALA A 167 7.38 6.71 14.57
C ALA A 167 5.89 6.66 14.14
N VAL A 168 5.63 6.45 12.85
CA VAL A 168 4.27 6.26 12.31
C VAL A 168 3.64 4.99 12.89
N LEU A 169 4.35 3.87 12.87
CA LEU A 169 3.85 2.61 13.43
C LEU A 169 3.52 2.73 14.92
N GLU A 170 4.41 3.35 15.70
CA GLU A 170 4.18 3.58 17.12
C GLU A 170 2.98 4.49 17.39
N ALA A 171 2.74 5.52 16.57
CA ALA A 171 1.57 6.36 16.68
C ALA A 171 0.28 5.55 16.43
N LEU A 172 0.28 4.72 15.38
CA LEU A 172 -0.86 3.86 15.06
C LEU A 172 -1.11 2.78 16.11
N GLU A 173 -0.06 2.20 16.72
CA GLU A 173 -0.19 1.27 17.85
C GLU A 173 -0.88 1.92 19.07
N ARG A 174 -0.59 3.19 19.34
CA ARG A 174 -1.26 3.95 20.41
C ARG A 174 -2.68 4.40 20.04
N GLY A 175 -3.08 4.23 18.77
CA GLY A 175 -4.34 4.73 18.24
C GLY A 175 -4.33 6.23 17.93
N ASP A 176 -3.14 6.85 17.84
CA ASP A 176 -2.99 8.24 17.45
C ASP A 176 -3.24 8.38 15.93
N ALA A 177 -3.79 9.54 15.53
CA ALA A 177 -3.90 9.86 14.11
C ALA A 177 -2.56 10.29 13.52
N VAL A 178 -2.23 9.78 12.34
CA VAL A 178 -1.04 10.19 11.57
C VAL A 178 -1.46 11.18 10.51
N ALA A 179 -0.72 12.27 10.37
CA ALA A 179 -1.00 13.27 9.33
C ALA A 179 -0.69 12.70 7.94
N ALA A 180 -1.64 12.80 7.02
CA ALA A 180 -1.42 12.45 5.62
C ALA A 180 -0.40 13.40 4.95
N GLY A 181 0.28 12.91 3.90
CA GLY A 181 1.26 13.67 3.13
C GLY A 181 2.66 13.63 3.70
N SER A 182 3.43 14.69 3.46
CA SER A 182 4.86 14.77 3.75
C SER A 182 5.17 14.76 5.25
N GLN A 183 6.01 13.82 5.68
CA GLN A 183 6.46 13.72 7.09
C GLN A 183 7.63 14.65 7.43
N ILE A 184 8.07 15.47 6.47
CA ILE A 184 9.14 16.48 6.68
C ILE A 184 8.61 17.93 6.55
N GLY A 185 7.30 18.11 6.41
CA GLY A 185 6.65 19.42 6.42
C GLY A 185 6.76 20.19 5.12
N ARG A 186 6.96 19.52 3.97
CA ARG A 186 6.88 20.13 2.65
C ARG A 186 5.53 19.88 1.99
N GLN A 187 5.28 20.49 0.84
CA GLN A 187 4.10 20.25 0.02
C GLN A 187 3.94 18.73 -0.25
N GLY A 188 2.77 18.19 0.02
CA GLY A 188 2.44 16.82 -0.33
C GLY A 188 2.30 16.62 -1.84
N SER A 189 2.21 15.37 -2.28
CA SER A 189 1.98 15.01 -3.69
C SER A 189 0.56 15.35 -4.15
N MET A 190 -0.36 15.57 -3.21
CA MET A 190 -1.72 15.99 -3.47
C MET A 190 -1.77 17.42 -4.02
N ALA A 191 -2.69 17.68 -4.96
CA ALA A 191 -2.88 19.02 -5.51
C ALA A 191 -3.17 20.05 -4.41
N ALA A 192 -2.54 21.23 -4.52
CA ALA A 192 -2.89 22.35 -3.66
C ALA A 192 -4.29 22.86 -4.05
N GLY A 193 -5.23 22.91 -3.11
CA GLY A 193 -6.61 23.36 -3.33
C GLY A 193 -7.50 23.01 -2.16
N ASP A 194 -8.77 23.34 -2.27
CA ASP A 194 -9.78 23.04 -1.24
C ASP A 194 -9.97 21.52 -1.06
N LEU A 195 -9.15 20.95 -0.22
CA LEU A 195 -9.32 19.56 0.20
C LEU A 195 -10.46 19.49 1.20
N PRO A 196 -11.27 18.41 1.20
CA PRO A 196 -12.15 18.15 2.30
C PRO A 196 -11.29 18.13 3.56
N VAL A 197 -11.59 19.02 4.51
CA VAL A 197 -10.86 19.14 5.77
C VAL A 197 -10.94 17.79 6.47
N VAL A 198 -9.88 17.00 6.34
CA VAL A 198 -9.64 15.91 7.28
C VAL A 198 -9.40 16.63 8.61
N VAL A 199 -10.27 16.46 9.57
CA VAL A 199 -10.14 17.07 10.89
C VAL A 199 -8.78 16.68 11.43
N ALA A 200 -7.84 17.64 11.39
CA ALA A 200 -6.49 17.43 11.88
C ALA A 200 -6.57 17.01 13.36
N PRO A 201 -5.79 16.03 13.80
CA PRO A 201 -5.73 15.69 15.21
C PRO A 201 -5.33 16.93 16.02
N THR A 202 -5.98 17.15 17.13
CA THR A 202 -5.84 18.34 17.97
C THR A 202 -4.48 18.51 18.66
N LYS A 203 -3.52 17.65 18.30
CA LYS A 203 -2.14 17.73 18.82
C LYS A 203 -1.14 17.55 17.66
N PRO A 204 -0.32 18.56 17.35
CA PRO A 204 0.70 18.42 16.33
C PRO A 204 1.70 17.34 16.75
N PRO A 205 2.20 16.50 15.81
CA PRO A 205 3.24 15.54 16.12
C PRO A 205 4.46 16.28 16.65
N ALA A 206 5.13 15.70 17.66
CA ALA A 206 6.35 16.26 18.22
C ALA A 206 7.37 16.44 17.09
N LYS A 207 7.91 17.66 16.95
CA LYS A 207 8.95 17.97 15.96
C LYS A 207 10.15 17.05 16.19
N ILE A 208 10.36 16.09 15.30
CA ILE A 208 11.56 15.26 15.28
C ILE A 208 12.73 16.19 14.94
N PRO A 209 13.76 16.31 15.80
CA PRO A 209 14.88 17.21 15.53
C PRO A 209 15.61 16.72 14.27
N ALA A 210 15.71 17.59 13.27
CA ALA A 210 16.49 17.34 12.06
C ALA A 210 17.98 17.20 12.45
N LYS A 211 18.48 15.97 12.51
CA LYS A 211 19.91 15.71 12.57
C LYS A 211 20.50 15.98 11.19
N THR A 212 21.18 17.11 11.05
CA THR A 212 22.05 17.38 9.89
C THR A 212 23.15 16.33 9.83
N ALA A 213 22.97 15.33 8.99
CA ALA A 213 24.03 14.38 8.68
C ALA A 213 25.06 15.09 7.77
N ALA A 214 26.17 15.53 8.37
CA ALA A 214 27.35 15.93 7.62
C ALA A 214 27.97 14.66 6.99
N THR A 215 27.60 14.38 5.75
CA THR A 215 28.20 13.30 4.97
C THR A 215 29.62 13.71 4.56
N LYS A 216 30.61 13.22 5.31
CA LYS A 216 32.00 13.21 4.82
C LYS A 216 32.11 12.14 3.75
N THR A 217 32.17 12.53 2.51
CA THR A 217 32.48 11.67 1.36
C THR A 217 33.92 11.14 1.52
N PRO A 218 34.15 9.83 1.57
CA PRO A 218 35.52 9.31 1.48
C PRO A 218 35.97 9.41 0.02
N THR A 219 37.00 10.20 -0.24
CA THR A 219 37.72 10.25 -1.50
C THR A 219 38.47 8.93 -1.72
N THR A 220 37.91 8.03 -2.50
CA THR A 220 38.60 6.83 -3.00
C THR A 220 39.57 7.26 -4.11
N LYS A 221 40.88 7.16 -3.82
CA LYS A 221 41.94 7.28 -4.83
C LYS A 221 41.83 6.11 -5.81
N THR A 222 41.61 6.40 -7.08
CA THR A 222 41.65 5.45 -8.19
C THR A 222 43.09 4.92 -8.36
N PRO A 223 43.33 3.60 -8.41
CA PRO A 223 44.63 3.07 -8.79
C PRO A 223 44.82 3.17 -10.33
N ALA A 224 46.02 3.61 -10.71
CA ALA A 224 46.42 3.77 -12.10
C ALA A 224 46.35 2.47 -12.92
N ALA A 225 45.82 2.59 -14.14
CA ALA A 225 45.69 1.53 -15.10
C ALA A 225 47.09 0.98 -15.55
N LYS A 226 47.29 -0.33 -15.37
CA LYS A 226 48.43 -1.06 -16.00
C LYS A 226 48.13 -1.31 -17.46
N LYS A 227 49.11 -0.98 -18.33
CA LYS A 227 49.09 -1.23 -19.78
C LYS A 227 48.95 -2.72 -20.10
N PRO A 228 48.22 -3.09 -21.18
CA PRO A 228 48.11 -4.49 -21.60
C PRO A 228 49.39 -4.97 -22.23
N VAL A 229 49.85 -6.15 -21.83
CA VAL A 229 50.94 -6.92 -22.48
C VAL A 229 50.40 -7.62 -23.71
N ALA A 230 51.09 -7.43 -24.85
CA ALA A 230 50.80 -8.06 -26.12
C ALA A 230 50.97 -9.58 -26.03
N ALA A 231 49.95 -10.36 -26.38
CA ALA A 231 50.03 -11.80 -26.54
C ALA A 231 50.39 -12.13 -27.99
N SER A 232 51.54 -12.77 -28.15
CA SER A 232 52.11 -13.35 -29.39
C SER A 232 51.23 -14.52 -29.89
N ALA A 233 50.78 -14.44 -31.13
CA ALA A 233 50.09 -15.49 -31.84
C ALA A 233 51.06 -16.62 -32.23
N LYS A 234 50.80 -17.86 -31.83
CA LYS A 234 51.36 -19.08 -32.40
C LYS A 234 50.32 -19.76 -33.29
N LYS A 235 50.68 -19.93 -34.59
CA LYS A 235 49.95 -20.74 -35.57
C LYS A 235 50.03 -22.24 -35.22
N PRO A 236 48.98 -23.04 -35.46
CA PRO A 236 49.09 -24.49 -35.47
C PRO A 236 49.62 -24.99 -36.82
N LYS A 237 50.48 -26.03 -36.77
CA LYS A 237 50.93 -26.87 -37.92
C LYS A 237 50.02 -28.10 -37.95
N ASP A 238 49.70 -28.44 -39.22
CA ASP A 238 48.98 -29.65 -39.59
C ASP A 238 49.78 -30.96 -39.25
N SER A 239 48.99 -31.94 -38.85
CA SER A 239 49.10 -33.38 -39.33
C SER A 239 47.83 -34.08 -38.83
#